data_a6a19473083f8432e73ba65785f36186
#
_entry.id   a6a19473083f8432e73ba65785f36186
#
_cell.length_a   1.000
_cell.length_b   1.000
_cell.length_c   1.000
_cell.angle_alpha   90.00
_cell.angle_beta   90.00
_cell.angle_gamma   90.00
#
_symmetry.space_group_name_H-M   'P 1'
#
loop_
_entity.id
_entity.type
_entity.pdbx_description
1 polymer ?
#
loop_
_entity_poly.entity_id
_entity_poly.type
_entity_poly.pdbx_seq_one_letter_code
_entity_poly.pdbx_strand_id
1 'polypeptide(L)'
;MAKLPASPNLFWRTFILIMLLIVFSVTGWLQSFRVLNETPYVLGTAQQIVSMANLTRYALVTADPVYRPDLLMVLAKKEGLRVLPKEPSDVIVPLSHGVSFARTSISDVEAMVRNELGPDTVMASSVNGKRGIWVSVSIDGDSYWFMTRSSFIDPPYGTAWIWWALAALVASVLATTLLTRRLIKPLNELSENAKQFGRGLVPHDLPENSGPEELREVNSSFNRMVQDITRMEQDREVLLAGVSHDLRTPITRLRLETEMADLPEDTHAAMVSDLEQMEMIVNQFAAYAKRSTQPLERVSLSDTVLQYIKTARVDTDPGVKLEKLDVEPDVYVSAHPLELSRVVQNLITNAQRYGRSNDDVLHLSVSVHRKKHTALLVVADQGQGLDMKEADRVMRPFERGDAARTGVSGTGLGLAIVDRIARRSSGTVDLSTTAPHGLTVSIRIPLFNEKKAETEAAENAGKNAPSVAI
;
A
#
# COMPACT_ATOMS: atom_id res chain seq x y z
N MET A 1 -1.17 6.92 24.68
CA MET A 1 -0.86 7.48 23.35
C MET A 1 -1.66 6.70 22.31
N ALA A 2 -2.69 7.31 21.76
CA ALA A 2 -3.55 6.69 20.75
C ALA A 2 -2.73 6.45 19.48
N LYS A 3 -2.79 5.22 18.96
CA LYS A 3 -2.23 4.89 17.63
C LYS A 3 -2.98 5.74 16.60
N LEU A 4 -2.26 6.64 15.94
CA LEU A 4 -2.73 7.28 14.72
C LEU A 4 -3.15 6.19 13.74
N PRO A 5 -4.33 6.28 13.10
CA PRO A 5 -4.74 5.30 12.12
C PRO A 5 -3.69 5.24 11.00
N ALA A 6 -3.30 4.01 10.63
CA ALA A 6 -2.39 3.76 9.53
C ALA A 6 -2.88 4.57 8.31
N SER A 7 -1.97 5.35 7.71
CA SER A 7 -2.30 6.14 6.52
C SER A 7 -2.97 5.23 5.49
N PRO A 8 -4.15 5.60 4.96
CA PRO A 8 -4.86 4.74 4.03
C PRO A 8 -3.95 4.43 2.83
N ASN A 9 -3.93 3.16 2.42
CA ASN A 9 -3.15 2.67 1.28
C ASN A 9 -3.37 3.58 0.07
N LEU A 10 -2.36 3.72 -0.80
CA LEU A 10 -2.42 4.54 -2.02
C LEU A 10 -3.71 4.29 -2.82
N PHE A 11 -4.18 3.05 -2.82
CA PHE A 11 -5.47 2.64 -3.36
C PHE A 11 -6.66 3.46 -2.82
N TRP A 12 -6.83 3.52 -1.50
CA TRP A 12 -7.94 4.25 -0.89
C TRP A 12 -7.84 5.76 -1.10
N ARG A 13 -6.62 6.30 -1.14
CA ARG A 13 -6.40 7.73 -1.44
C ARG A 13 -6.81 8.09 -2.87
N THR A 14 -6.36 7.32 -3.86
CA THR A 14 -6.71 7.54 -5.28
C THR A 14 -8.19 7.25 -5.53
N PHE A 15 -8.75 6.20 -4.94
CA PHE A 15 -10.18 5.88 -5.03
C PHE A 15 -11.05 7.02 -4.51
N ILE A 16 -10.78 7.50 -3.29
CA ILE A 16 -11.55 8.60 -2.68
C ILE A 16 -11.40 9.87 -3.50
N LEU A 17 -10.20 10.19 -3.99
CA LEU A 17 -9.94 11.41 -4.76
C LEU A 17 -10.69 11.39 -6.10
N ILE A 18 -10.65 10.28 -6.84
CA ILE A 18 -11.38 10.12 -8.10
C ILE A 18 -12.90 10.16 -7.84
N MET A 19 -13.37 9.47 -6.81
CA MET A 19 -14.77 9.47 -6.43
C MET A 19 -15.26 10.89 -6.06
N LEU A 20 -14.49 11.63 -5.26
CA LEU A 20 -14.81 13.03 -4.91
C LEU A 20 -14.82 13.93 -6.15
N LEU A 21 -13.84 13.77 -7.05
CA LEU A 21 -13.78 14.55 -8.29
C LEU A 21 -15.04 14.34 -9.16
N ILE A 22 -15.48 13.08 -9.28
CA ILE A 22 -16.65 12.73 -10.09
C ILE A 22 -17.93 13.22 -9.41
N VAL A 23 -18.07 13.04 -8.10
CA VAL A 23 -19.21 13.58 -7.34
C VAL A 23 -19.28 15.10 -7.47
N PHE A 24 -18.14 15.80 -7.34
CA PHE A 24 -18.05 17.24 -7.50
C PHE A 24 -18.40 17.66 -8.94
N SER A 25 -17.89 16.96 -9.95
CA SER A 25 -18.21 17.25 -11.36
C SER A 25 -19.69 17.04 -11.67
N VAL A 26 -20.29 15.94 -11.21
CA VAL A 26 -21.72 15.64 -11.42
C VAL A 26 -22.60 16.65 -10.70
N THR A 27 -22.27 16.99 -9.44
CA THR A 27 -23.03 17.99 -8.69
C THR A 27 -22.91 19.39 -9.29
N GLY A 28 -21.71 19.77 -9.73
CA GLY A 28 -21.47 21.04 -10.41
C GLY A 28 -22.23 21.14 -11.74
N TRP A 29 -22.22 20.06 -12.53
CA TRP A 29 -23.00 19.99 -13.78
C TRP A 29 -24.51 20.06 -13.51
N LEU A 30 -25.04 19.33 -12.54
CA LEU A 30 -26.45 19.38 -12.16
C LEU A 30 -26.87 20.77 -11.68
N GLN A 31 -26.03 21.42 -10.89
CA GLN A 31 -26.28 22.77 -10.42
C GLN A 31 -26.30 23.78 -11.58
N SER A 32 -25.33 23.71 -12.48
CA SER A 32 -25.24 24.52 -13.68
C SER A 32 -26.45 24.31 -14.60
N PHE A 33 -26.85 23.07 -14.79
CA PHE A 33 -28.01 22.70 -15.59
C PHE A 33 -29.31 23.25 -15.01
N ARG A 34 -29.46 23.22 -13.68
CA ARG A 34 -30.62 23.85 -12.99
C ARG A 34 -30.68 25.36 -13.26
N VAL A 35 -29.60 26.05 -12.97
CA VAL A 35 -29.53 27.51 -13.11
C VAL A 35 -29.83 27.95 -14.56
N LEU A 36 -29.30 27.23 -15.55
CA LEU A 36 -29.50 27.54 -16.95
C LEU A 36 -30.96 27.33 -17.44
N ASN A 37 -31.70 26.41 -16.81
CA ASN A 37 -33.05 26.05 -17.26
C ASN A 37 -34.17 26.61 -16.42
N GLU A 38 -33.92 26.99 -15.15
CA GLU A 38 -34.95 27.54 -14.27
C GLU A 38 -35.44 28.92 -14.71
N THR A 39 -34.56 29.84 -15.06
CA THR A 39 -34.88 31.22 -15.43
C THR A 39 -35.72 31.33 -16.71
N PRO A 40 -35.38 30.69 -17.83
CA PRO A 40 -36.21 30.73 -19.05
C PRO A 40 -37.57 30.05 -18.86
N TYR A 41 -37.66 29.02 -18.03
CA TYR A 41 -38.90 28.33 -17.75
C TYR A 41 -39.89 29.16 -16.95
N VAL A 42 -39.42 29.84 -15.89
CA VAL A 42 -40.25 30.74 -15.07
C VAL A 42 -40.79 31.91 -15.92
N LEU A 43 -39.91 32.56 -16.68
CA LEU A 43 -40.28 33.65 -17.59
C LEU A 43 -41.30 33.21 -18.64
N GLY A 44 -41.05 32.09 -19.33
CA GLY A 44 -41.95 31.58 -20.36
C GLY A 44 -43.32 31.22 -19.83
N THR A 45 -43.36 30.55 -18.66
CA THR A 45 -44.60 30.13 -18.00
C THR A 45 -45.42 31.33 -17.54
N ALA A 46 -44.79 32.31 -16.87
CA ALA A 46 -45.45 33.50 -16.40
C ALA A 46 -46.00 34.35 -17.58
N GLN A 47 -45.21 34.59 -18.62
CA GLN A 47 -45.64 35.33 -19.82
C GLN A 47 -46.79 34.63 -20.54
N GLN A 48 -46.80 33.32 -20.60
CA GLN A 48 -47.87 32.54 -21.24
C GLN A 48 -49.18 32.67 -20.45
N ILE A 49 -49.12 32.56 -19.11
CA ILE A 49 -50.29 32.76 -18.23
C ILE A 49 -50.84 34.19 -18.37
N VAL A 50 -49.97 35.19 -18.31
CA VAL A 50 -50.33 36.60 -18.42
C VAL A 50 -50.93 36.92 -19.80
N SER A 51 -50.29 36.41 -20.88
CA SER A 51 -50.80 36.61 -22.24
C SER A 51 -52.19 36.00 -22.43
N MET A 52 -52.38 34.78 -21.92
CA MET A 52 -53.65 34.06 -21.99
C MET A 52 -54.76 34.79 -21.20
N ALA A 53 -54.42 35.25 -19.99
CA ALA A 53 -55.34 36.03 -19.15
C ALA A 53 -55.74 37.36 -19.80
N ASN A 54 -54.75 38.07 -20.36
CA ASN A 54 -55.01 39.38 -21.03
C ASN A 54 -55.83 39.23 -22.33
N LEU A 55 -55.52 38.24 -23.17
CA LEU A 55 -56.27 37.92 -24.38
C LEU A 55 -57.70 37.56 -24.04
N THR A 56 -57.92 36.74 -23.01
CA THR A 56 -59.27 36.38 -22.58
C THR A 56 -60.03 37.55 -22.01
N ARG A 57 -59.35 38.37 -21.20
CA ARG A 57 -59.90 39.59 -20.68
C ARG A 57 -60.34 40.55 -21.83
N TYR A 58 -59.46 40.75 -22.80
CA TYR A 58 -59.78 41.64 -23.96
C TYR A 58 -60.93 41.05 -24.79
N ALA A 59 -60.97 39.77 -25.03
CA ALA A 59 -62.08 39.13 -25.74
C ALA A 59 -63.42 39.28 -25.04
N LEU A 60 -63.45 39.16 -23.70
CA LEU A 60 -64.68 39.31 -22.91
C LEU A 60 -65.16 40.75 -22.80
N VAL A 61 -64.27 41.74 -22.71
CA VAL A 61 -64.59 43.13 -22.67
C VAL A 61 -65.14 43.60 -24.02
N THR A 62 -64.58 43.11 -25.12
CA THR A 62 -64.97 43.54 -26.48
C THR A 62 -66.23 42.83 -27.00
N ALA A 63 -66.56 41.64 -26.47
CA ALA A 63 -67.71 40.88 -26.89
C ALA A 63 -69.03 41.47 -26.34
N ASP A 64 -70.04 41.48 -27.17
CA ASP A 64 -71.40 41.86 -26.76
C ASP A 64 -71.86 40.92 -25.61
N PRO A 65 -72.44 41.46 -24.50
CA PRO A 65 -72.84 40.64 -23.33
C PRO A 65 -73.69 39.41 -23.68
N VAL A 66 -74.50 39.52 -24.74
CA VAL A 66 -75.37 38.42 -25.20
C VAL A 66 -74.58 37.20 -25.68
N TYR A 67 -73.42 37.41 -26.30
CA TYR A 67 -72.56 36.30 -26.86
C TYR A 67 -71.43 35.83 -25.96
N ARG A 68 -71.24 36.45 -24.79
CA ARG A 68 -70.20 36.09 -23.82
C ARG A 68 -70.28 34.60 -23.39
N PRO A 69 -71.49 34.00 -23.10
CA PRO A 69 -71.55 32.58 -22.73
C PRO A 69 -71.07 31.64 -23.84
N ASP A 70 -71.44 31.96 -25.10
CA ASP A 70 -71.04 31.13 -26.24
C ASP A 70 -69.52 31.26 -26.48
N LEU A 71 -68.91 32.39 -26.31
CA LEU A 71 -67.47 32.64 -26.38
C LEU A 71 -66.73 31.80 -25.31
N LEU A 72 -67.21 31.84 -24.07
CA LEU A 72 -66.65 31.10 -22.96
C LEU A 72 -66.73 29.57 -23.23
N MET A 73 -67.83 29.11 -23.83
CA MET A 73 -67.95 27.68 -24.22
C MET A 73 -66.97 27.28 -25.31
N VAL A 74 -66.78 28.12 -26.30
CA VAL A 74 -65.75 27.90 -27.37
C VAL A 74 -64.34 27.88 -26.83
N LEU A 75 -64.00 28.81 -25.96
CA LEU A 75 -62.69 28.85 -25.28
C LEU A 75 -62.43 27.60 -24.42
N ALA A 76 -63.46 27.20 -23.67
CA ALA A 76 -63.37 25.98 -22.87
C ALA A 76 -63.16 24.70 -23.72
N LYS A 77 -63.81 24.61 -24.87
CA LYS A 77 -63.77 23.43 -25.75
C LYS A 77 -62.52 23.36 -26.61
N LYS A 78 -62.05 24.50 -27.15
CA LYS A 78 -60.93 24.52 -28.09
C LYS A 78 -59.59 24.69 -27.37
N GLU A 79 -59.51 25.63 -26.42
CA GLU A 79 -58.25 25.97 -25.75
C GLU A 79 -58.08 25.32 -24.35
N GLY A 80 -59.16 24.60 -23.89
CA GLY A 80 -59.16 24.02 -22.55
C GLY A 80 -59.19 25.02 -21.42
N LEU A 81 -59.45 26.31 -21.74
CA LEU A 81 -59.51 27.42 -20.81
C LEU A 81 -60.90 27.46 -20.18
N ARG A 82 -61.02 27.29 -18.86
CA ARG A 82 -62.29 27.44 -18.15
C ARG A 82 -62.31 28.76 -17.41
N VAL A 83 -63.34 29.52 -17.60
CA VAL A 83 -63.58 30.76 -16.89
C VAL A 83 -64.82 30.58 -15.99
N LEU A 84 -64.68 30.88 -14.72
CA LEU A 84 -65.74 30.84 -13.72
C LEU A 84 -65.81 32.16 -12.98
N PRO A 85 -66.99 32.66 -12.58
CA PRO A 85 -67.08 33.80 -11.67
C PRO A 85 -66.40 33.41 -10.34
N LYS A 86 -65.67 34.38 -9.72
CA LYS A 86 -65.08 34.23 -8.41
C LYS A 86 -66.09 34.56 -7.33
N GLU A 87 -66.46 33.63 -6.51
CA GLU A 87 -67.39 33.79 -5.40
C GLU A 87 -66.63 33.83 -4.06
N PRO A 88 -67.16 34.62 -3.07
CA PRO A 88 -66.54 34.65 -1.72
C PRO A 88 -66.60 33.30 -1.01
N SER A 89 -67.43 32.37 -1.43
CA SER A 89 -67.59 31.02 -0.90
C SER A 89 -66.65 29.99 -1.51
N ASP A 90 -65.81 30.39 -2.48
CA ASP A 90 -64.93 29.47 -3.17
C ASP A 90 -63.86 28.85 -2.24
N VAL A 91 -63.77 27.54 -2.28
CA VAL A 91 -62.74 26.79 -1.55
C VAL A 91 -61.46 26.75 -2.40
N ILE A 92 -60.43 27.48 -1.93
CA ILE A 92 -59.18 27.69 -2.67
C ILE A 92 -58.04 26.92 -2.02
N VAL A 93 -57.30 26.15 -2.80
CA VAL A 93 -56.03 25.59 -2.39
C VAL A 93 -54.90 26.38 -3.04
N PRO A 94 -54.08 27.14 -2.25
CA PRO A 94 -52.98 27.93 -2.80
C PRO A 94 -51.99 27.10 -3.60
N LEU A 95 -51.31 27.69 -4.56
CA LEU A 95 -50.35 27.05 -5.42
C LEU A 95 -49.11 26.56 -4.65
N SER A 96 -48.80 27.19 -3.50
CA SER A 96 -47.66 26.91 -2.63
C SER A 96 -47.67 25.55 -1.90
N HIS A 97 -48.74 24.78 -2.00
CA HIS A 97 -48.89 23.47 -1.32
C HIS A 97 -48.39 22.26 -2.15
N GLY A 98 -47.70 22.46 -3.26
CA GLY A 98 -47.07 21.42 -4.08
C GLY A 98 -45.64 21.08 -3.66
N VAL A 99 -45.21 19.87 -3.99
CA VAL A 99 -43.93 19.22 -3.66
C VAL A 99 -42.70 20.13 -3.57
N SER A 100 -41.92 19.98 -2.52
CA SER A 100 -40.83 20.84 -2.01
C SER A 100 -39.72 21.25 -3.02
N PHE A 101 -39.57 20.56 -4.15
CA PHE A 101 -38.55 20.84 -5.16
C PHE A 101 -38.90 21.96 -6.16
N ALA A 102 -40.18 22.22 -6.34
CA ALA A 102 -40.70 23.24 -7.29
C ALA A 102 -41.10 24.56 -6.59
N ARG A 103 -40.90 24.68 -5.27
CA ARG A 103 -41.35 25.84 -4.49
C ARG A 103 -40.81 27.18 -4.95
N THR A 104 -39.52 27.24 -5.28
CA THR A 104 -38.87 28.51 -5.68
C THR A 104 -39.39 28.96 -7.03
N SER A 105 -39.44 28.05 -8.00
CA SER A 105 -39.91 28.39 -9.35
C SER A 105 -41.39 28.76 -9.40
N ILE A 106 -42.22 28.15 -8.56
CA ILE A 106 -43.66 28.47 -8.47
C ILE A 106 -43.91 29.84 -7.82
N SER A 107 -43.17 30.13 -6.74
CA SER A 107 -43.27 31.46 -6.09
C SER A 107 -42.85 32.61 -7.02
N ASP A 108 -41.82 32.36 -7.86
CA ASP A 108 -41.35 33.35 -8.81
C ASP A 108 -42.34 33.56 -9.96
N VAL A 109 -42.97 32.49 -10.46
CA VAL A 109 -44.06 32.60 -11.43
C VAL A 109 -45.23 33.35 -10.84
N GLU A 110 -45.68 33.07 -9.61
CA GLU A 110 -46.76 33.75 -8.92
C GLU A 110 -46.46 35.26 -8.74
N ALA A 111 -45.24 35.58 -8.30
CA ALA A 111 -44.80 36.96 -8.13
C ALA A 111 -44.84 37.74 -9.46
N MET A 112 -44.37 37.12 -10.55
CA MET A 112 -44.33 37.72 -11.87
C MET A 112 -45.75 37.89 -12.46
N VAL A 113 -46.63 36.91 -12.33
CA VAL A 113 -48.04 37.01 -12.75
C VAL A 113 -48.80 38.07 -11.97
N ARG A 114 -48.55 38.19 -10.65
CA ARG A 114 -49.14 39.22 -9.80
C ARG A 114 -48.66 40.62 -10.16
N ASN A 115 -47.39 40.75 -10.52
CA ASN A 115 -46.84 42.05 -10.94
C ASN A 115 -47.45 42.55 -12.25
N GLU A 116 -47.78 41.66 -13.18
CA GLU A 116 -48.31 41.99 -14.50
C GLU A 116 -49.85 42.14 -14.52
N LEU A 117 -50.58 41.29 -13.77
CA LEU A 117 -52.07 41.31 -13.75
C LEU A 117 -52.65 42.10 -12.61
N GLY A 118 -51.84 42.57 -11.66
CA GLY A 118 -52.25 43.40 -10.52
C GLY A 118 -52.15 42.70 -9.18
N PRO A 119 -52.04 43.48 -8.06
CA PRO A 119 -51.74 42.92 -6.72
C PRO A 119 -52.85 42.04 -6.15
N ASP A 120 -54.10 42.20 -6.63
CA ASP A 120 -55.26 41.42 -6.18
C ASP A 120 -55.40 40.08 -6.89
N THR A 121 -54.44 39.74 -7.77
CA THR A 121 -54.40 38.47 -8.49
C THR A 121 -54.00 37.35 -7.52
N VAL A 122 -54.83 36.31 -7.45
CA VAL A 122 -54.61 35.11 -6.64
C VAL A 122 -54.40 33.93 -7.58
N MET A 123 -53.35 33.12 -7.30
CA MET A 123 -53.12 31.87 -7.98
C MET A 123 -53.43 30.68 -7.06
N ALA A 124 -54.08 29.66 -7.62
CA ALA A 124 -54.47 28.46 -6.87
C ALA A 124 -54.23 27.17 -7.67
N SER A 125 -53.92 26.08 -6.97
CA SER A 125 -53.77 24.73 -7.53
C SER A 125 -55.09 23.98 -7.67
N SER A 126 -56.11 24.45 -6.94
CA SER A 126 -57.48 23.90 -7.01
C SER A 126 -58.48 24.98 -6.57
N VAL A 127 -59.60 25.07 -7.26
CA VAL A 127 -60.78 25.86 -6.88
C VAL A 127 -62.01 24.92 -6.90
N ASN A 128 -62.73 24.89 -5.80
CA ASN A 128 -63.93 24.05 -5.61
C ASN A 128 -63.68 22.57 -5.97
N GLY A 129 -62.51 22.01 -5.56
CA GLY A 129 -62.12 20.60 -5.79
C GLY A 129 -61.68 20.32 -7.23
N LYS A 130 -61.69 21.26 -8.16
CA LYS A 130 -61.18 21.06 -9.53
C LYS A 130 -59.70 21.43 -9.59
N ARG A 131 -58.87 20.43 -9.85
CA ARG A 131 -57.42 20.62 -9.99
C ARG A 131 -57.07 21.32 -11.30
N GLY A 132 -56.11 22.27 -11.26
CA GLY A 132 -55.60 23.02 -12.38
C GLY A 132 -54.88 24.26 -11.87
N ILE A 133 -54.27 25.02 -12.77
CA ILE A 133 -53.74 26.34 -12.43
C ILE A 133 -54.86 27.35 -12.59
N TRP A 134 -55.29 27.89 -11.48
CA TRP A 134 -56.31 28.88 -11.41
C TRP A 134 -55.68 30.25 -11.14
N VAL A 135 -56.08 31.27 -11.93
CA VAL A 135 -55.60 32.62 -11.80
C VAL A 135 -56.82 33.57 -11.71
N SER A 136 -56.89 34.37 -10.68
CA SER A 136 -57.98 35.34 -10.56
C SER A 136 -57.65 36.61 -11.33
N VAL A 137 -58.58 37.11 -12.12
CA VAL A 137 -58.45 38.36 -12.86
C VAL A 137 -59.73 39.20 -12.69
N SER A 138 -59.59 40.53 -12.53
CA SER A 138 -60.72 41.46 -12.47
C SER A 138 -61.06 41.98 -13.86
N ILE A 139 -62.36 41.97 -14.21
CA ILE A 139 -62.89 42.41 -15.48
C ILE A 139 -64.11 43.31 -15.18
N ASP A 140 -64.08 44.55 -15.51
CA ASP A 140 -65.18 45.53 -15.32
C ASP A 140 -65.73 45.63 -13.88
N GLY A 141 -64.90 45.35 -12.88
CA GLY A 141 -65.27 45.34 -11.45
C GLY A 141 -65.66 43.96 -10.90
N ASP A 142 -65.92 42.97 -11.77
CA ASP A 142 -66.16 41.58 -11.39
C ASP A 142 -64.88 40.76 -11.43
N SER A 143 -64.80 39.82 -10.52
CA SER A 143 -63.61 38.88 -10.46
C SER A 143 -63.93 37.51 -11.05
N TYR A 144 -63.04 36.99 -11.86
CA TYR A 144 -63.19 35.71 -12.53
C TYR A 144 -61.98 34.82 -12.27
N TRP A 145 -62.24 33.49 -12.20
CA TRP A 145 -61.20 32.48 -12.17
C TRP A 145 -60.94 31.97 -13.59
N PHE A 146 -59.65 31.99 -14.01
CA PHE A 146 -59.18 31.35 -15.22
C PHE A 146 -58.43 30.09 -14.87
N MET A 147 -58.85 28.96 -15.42
CA MET A 147 -58.15 27.67 -15.26
C MET A 147 -57.38 27.33 -16.54
N THR A 148 -56.10 27.11 -16.40
CA THR A 148 -55.27 26.54 -17.45
C THR A 148 -54.74 25.18 -17.06
N ARG A 149 -54.17 24.41 -18.02
CA ARG A 149 -53.67 23.09 -17.75
C ARG A 149 -52.45 23.14 -16.86
N SER A 150 -52.33 22.19 -15.91
CA SER A 150 -51.20 22.04 -14.98
C SER A 150 -49.88 21.70 -15.69
N SER A 151 -49.94 21.19 -16.95
CA SER A 151 -48.76 20.82 -17.72
C SER A 151 -47.76 21.98 -17.97
N PHE A 152 -48.18 23.22 -17.72
CA PHE A 152 -47.29 24.40 -17.82
C PHE A 152 -46.41 24.59 -16.56
N ILE A 153 -46.69 23.94 -15.45
CA ILE A 153 -45.89 24.07 -14.20
C ILE A 153 -45.10 22.79 -13.91
N ASP A 154 -45.37 21.70 -14.57
CA ASP A 154 -44.59 20.46 -14.41
C ASP A 154 -43.22 20.66 -15.09
N PRO A 155 -42.12 20.56 -14.32
CA PRO A 155 -40.80 20.71 -14.92
C PRO A 155 -40.59 19.62 -15.97
N PRO A 156 -40.08 19.94 -17.17
CA PRO A 156 -39.96 19.01 -18.29
C PRO A 156 -39.01 17.83 -18.03
N TYR A 157 -38.31 17.86 -16.91
CA TYR A 157 -37.22 16.91 -16.63
C TYR A 157 -37.59 15.79 -15.65
N GLY A 158 -38.74 15.80 -15.03
CA GLY A 158 -39.28 14.76 -14.15
C GLY A 158 -38.21 14.06 -13.30
N THR A 159 -38.24 12.72 -13.24
CA THR A 159 -37.27 11.90 -12.52
C THR A 159 -36.07 11.45 -13.39
N ALA A 160 -35.99 11.86 -14.67
CA ALA A 160 -34.97 11.38 -15.59
C ALA A 160 -33.54 11.72 -15.12
N TRP A 161 -33.32 12.88 -14.50
CA TRP A 161 -32.02 13.26 -13.96
C TRP A 161 -31.51 12.32 -12.86
N ILE A 162 -32.41 11.70 -12.08
CA ILE A 162 -32.06 10.73 -11.04
C ILE A 162 -31.39 9.51 -11.66
N TRP A 163 -31.96 9.02 -12.77
CA TRP A 163 -31.44 7.87 -13.50
C TRP A 163 -30.07 8.18 -14.13
N TRP A 164 -29.87 9.39 -14.65
CA TRP A 164 -28.59 9.83 -15.17
C TRP A 164 -27.54 9.97 -14.06
N ALA A 165 -27.90 10.52 -12.90
CA ALA A 165 -27.01 10.60 -11.74
C ALA A 165 -26.62 9.22 -11.22
N LEU A 166 -27.57 8.29 -11.15
CA LEU A 166 -27.33 6.90 -10.75
C LEU A 166 -26.42 6.18 -11.77
N ALA A 167 -26.66 6.37 -13.06
CA ALA A 167 -25.83 5.78 -14.11
C ALA A 167 -24.37 6.32 -14.05
N ALA A 168 -24.21 7.62 -13.83
CA ALA A 168 -22.91 8.25 -13.66
C ALA A 168 -22.17 7.71 -12.41
N LEU A 169 -22.88 7.53 -11.30
CA LEU A 169 -22.31 6.94 -10.08
C LEU A 169 -21.83 5.51 -10.32
N VAL A 170 -22.66 4.67 -10.94
CA VAL A 170 -22.31 3.29 -11.28
C VAL A 170 -21.10 3.23 -12.21
N ALA A 171 -21.10 4.04 -13.27
CA ALA A 171 -19.99 4.13 -14.22
C ALA A 171 -18.68 4.57 -13.52
N SER A 172 -18.76 5.51 -12.58
CA SER A 172 -17.64 5.96 -11.76
C SER A 172 -17.04 4.85 -10.91
N VAL A 173 -17.88 4.12 -10.17
CA VAL A 173 -17.43 2.99 -9.34
C VAL A 173 -16.80 1.91 -10.21
N LEU A 174 -17.39 1.61 -11.36
CA LEU A 174 -16.87 0.62 -12.30
C LEU A 174 -15.50 1.05 -12.86
N ALA A 175 -15.41 2.30 -13.35
CA ALA A 175 -14.16 2.84 -13.89
C ALA A 175 -13.03 2.85 -12.84
N THR A 176 -13.34 3.27 -11.60
CA THR A 176 -12.37 3.28 -10.51
C THR A 176 -11.90 1.87 -10.14
N THR A 177 -12.82 0.91 -10.10
CA THR A 177 -12.50 -0.49 -9.81
C THR A 177 -11.60 -1.10 -10.90
N LEU A 178 -11.92 -0.82 -12.18
CA LEU A 178 -11.12 -1.28 -13.33
C LEU A 178 -9.71 -0.66 -13.31
N LEU A 179 -9.62 0.65 -13.08
CA LEU A 179 -8.34 1.36 -13.02
C LEU A 179 -7.46 0.82 -11.90
N THR A 180 -8.06 0.57 -10.73
CA THR A 180 -7.38 0.00 -9.59
C THR A 180 -6.81 -1.38 -9.88
N ARG A 181 -7.62 -2.26 -10.45
CA ARG A 181 -7.19 -3.63 -10.77
C ARG A 181 -6.12 -3.65 -11.85
N ARG A 182 -6.19 -2.76 -12.84
CA ARG A 182 -5.27 -2.75 -13.99
C ARG A 182 -3.95 -2.02 -13.75
N LEU A 183 -3.91 -1.04 -12.83
CA LEU A 183 -2.72 -0.22 -12.60
C LEU A 183 -2.17 -0.35 -11.18
N ILE A 184 -3.01 -0.18 -10.16
CA ILE A 184 -2.51 -0.08 -8.78
C ILE A 184 -2.06 -1.44 -8.24
N LYS A 185 -2.81 -2.50 -8.49
CA LYS A 185 -2.46 -3.84 -8.01
C LYS A 185 -1.12 -4.33 -8.58
N PRO A 186 -0.87 -4.29 -9.91
CA PRO A 186 0.42 -4.69 -10.47
C PRO A 186 1.60 -3.85 -9.99
N LEU A 187 1.42 -2.53 -9.81
CA LEU A 187 2.47 -1.66 -9.27
C LEU A 187 2.85 -2.04 -7.82
N ASN A 188 1.87 -2.42 -7.01
CA ASN A 188 2.13 -2.91 -5.66
C ASN A 188 2.87 -4.26 -5.68
N GLU A 189 2.53 -5.17 -6.60
CA GLU A 189 3.22 -6.44 -6.80
C GLU A 189 4.68 -6.20 -7.22
N LEU A 190 4.93 -5.30 -8.17
CA LEU A 190 6.28 -4.89 -8.57
C LEU A 190 7.08 -4.33 -7.37
N SER A 191 6.47 -3.44 -6.59
CA SER A 191 7.11 -2.84 -5.41
C SER A 191 7.47 -3.89 -4.35
N GLU A 192 6.58 -4.86 -4.13
CA GLU A 192 6.84 -5.93 -3.15
C GLU A 192 7.92 -6.89 -3.65
N ASN A 193 7.91 -7.27 -4.93
CA ASN A 193 8.96 -8.09 -5.54
C ASN A 193 10.32 -7.38 -5.51
N ALA A 194 10.36 -6.08 -5.76
CA ALA A 194 11.59 -5.29 -5.65
C ALA A 194 12.14 -5.25 -4.21
N LYS A 195 11.26 -5.15 -3.20
CA LYS A 195 11.68 -5.25 -1.79
C LYS A 195 12.19 -6.63 -1.41
N GLN A 196 11.53 -7.69 -1.90
CA GLN A 196 11.97 -9.07 -1.67
C GLN A 196 13.34 -9.30 -2.28
N PHE A 197 13.56 -8.85 -3.52
CA PHE A 197 14.84 -8.93 -4.20
C PHE A 197 15.94 -8.16 -3.45
N GLY A 198 15.65 -6.94 -2.98
CA GLY A 198 16.57 -6.16 -2.15
C GLY A 198 16.94 -6.82 -0.81
N ARG A 199 16.13 -7.76 -0.32
CA ARG A 199 16.42 -8.60 0.85
C ARG A 199 17.18 -9.87 0.50
N GLY A 200 17.56 -10.08 -0.76
CA GLY A 200 18.28 -11.26 -1.24
C GLY A 200 17.39 -12.48 -1.49
N LEU A 201 16.07 -12.32 -1.51
CA LEU A 201 15.13 -13.36 -1.90
C LEU A 201 14.90 -13.26 -3.42
N VAL A 202 14.79 -14.42 -4.09
CA VAL A 202 14.43 -14.45 -5.51
C VAL A 202 12.91 -14.27 -5.62
N PRO A 203 12.42 -13.15 -6.18
CA PRO A 203 11.00 -12.90 -6.32
C PRO A 203 10.40 -13.79 -7.42
N HIS A 204 9.07 -13.91 -7.44
CA HIS A 204 8.37 -14.54 -8.54
C HIS A 204 8.42 -13.67 -9.79
N ASP A 205 8.42 -14.30 -10.96
CA ASP A 205 8.34 -13.58 -12.23
C ASP A 205 7.04 -12.77 -12.29
N LEU A 206 7.18 -11.50 -12.66
CA LEU A 206 6.04 -10.62 -12.90
C LEU A 206 5.40 -10.96 -14.26
N PRO A 207 4.07 -10.86 -14.39
CA PRO A 207 3.38 -11.20 -15.63
C PRO A 207 3.76 -10.23 -16.76
N GLU A 208 4.27 -10.78 -17.88
CA GLU A 208 4.69 -10.00 -19.05
C GLU A 208 3.59 -9.89 -20.13
N ASN A 209 2.51 -10.69 -19.98
CA ASN A 209 1.45 -10.77 -20.98
C ASN A 209 0.13 -10.10 -20.55
N SER A 210 0.10 -9.42 -19.39
CA SER A 210 -1.11 -8.84 -18.84
C SER A 210 -0.93 -7.38 -18.45
N GLY A 211 -1.96 -6.56 -18.69
CA GLY A 211 -1.97 -5.14 -18.37
C GLY A 211 -1.61 -4.22 -19.54
N PRO A 212 -1.49 -2.91 -19.29
CA PRO A 212 -1.01 -1.91 -20.25
C PRO A 212 0.39 -2.23 -20.78
N GLU A 213 0.71 -1.75 -21.98
CA GLU A 213 1.99 -2.01 -22.66
C GLU A 213 3.18 -1.52 -21.84
N GLU A 214 3.06 -0.34 -21.25
CA GLU A 214 4.11 0.28 -20.42
C GLU A 214 4.40 -0.57 -19.16
N LEU A 215 3.37 -1.16 -18.57
CA LEU A 215 3.53 -2.03 -17.41
C LEU A 215 4.17 -3.37 -17.77
N ARG A 216 3.81 -3.93 -18.94
CA ARG A 216 4.43 -5.17 -19.45
C ARG A 216 5.93 -4.97 -19.71
N GLU A 217 6.31 -3.82 -20.29
CA GLU A 217 7.70 -3.46 -20.55
C GLU A 217 8.49 -3.32 -19.25
N VAL A 218 7.92 -2.66 -18.22
CA VAL A 218 8.54 -2.54 -16.90
C VAL A 218 8.69 -3.91 -16.25
N ASN A 219 7.65 -4.76 -16.28
CA ASN A 219 7.72 -6.12 -15.73
C ASN A 219 8.78 -6.96 -16.42
N SER A 220 8.84 -6.95 -17.74
CA SER A 220 9.85 -7.68 -18.53
C SER A 220 11.27 -7.20 -18.22
N SER A 221 11.45 -5.87 -18.15
CA SER A 221 12.74 -5.29 -17.78
C SER A 221 13.16 -5.66 -16.35
N PHE A 222 12.22 -5.68 -15.41
CA PHE A 222 12.47 -6.11 -14.03
C PHE A 222 12.83 -7.59 -13.97
N ASN A 223 12.07 -8.47 -14.62
CA ASN A 223 12.35 -9.91 -14.66
C ASN A 223 13.74 -10.18 -15.25
N ARG A 224 14.08 -9.51 -16.36
CA ARG A 224 15.41 -9.62 -16.98
C ARG A 224 16.52 -9.17 -16.05
N MET A 225 16.33 -8.03 -15.37
CA MET A 225 17.30 -7.53 -14.37
C MET A 225 17.51 -8.55 -13.24
N VAL A 226 16.43 -9.15 -12.71
CA VAL A 226 16.52 -10.18 -11.67
C VAL A 226 17.28 -11.41 -12.18
N GLN A 227 16.99 -11.86 -13.41
CA GLN A 227 17.69 -12.99 -14.03
C GLN A 227 19.18 -12.70 -14.25
N ASP A 228 19.51 -11.52 -14.77
CA ASP A 228 20.91 -11.13 -15.03
C ASP A 228 21.71 -11.07 -13.73
N ILE A 229 21.15 -10.43 -12.68
CA ILE A 229 21.85 -10.36 -11.38
C ILE A 229 21.97 -11.75 -10.76
N THR A 230 20.94 -12.59 -10.87
CA THR A 230 20.99 -13.96 -10.36
C THR A 230 22.07 -14.79 -11.08
N ARG A 231 22.17 -14.65 -12.39
CA ARG A 231 23.22 -15.30 -13.21
C ARG A 231 24.60 -14.79 -12.81
N MET A 232 24.79 -13.47 -12.71
CA MET A 232 26.07 -12.91 -12.26
C MET A 232 26.50 -13.44 -10.89
N GLU A 233 25.55 -13.59 -9.97
CA GLU A 233 25.85 -14.17 -8.65
C GLU A 233 26.20 -15.65 -8.73
N GLN A 234 25.51 -16.44 -9.58
CA GLN A 234 25.85 -17.84 -9.82
C GLN A 234 27.24 -17.99 -10.45
N ASP A 235 27.54 -17.20 -11.47
CA ASP A 235 28.87 -17.19 -12.11
C ASP A 235 29.97 -16.85 -11.10
N ARG A 236 29.72 -15.87 -10.24
CA ARG A 236 30.63 -15.52 -9.13
C ARG A 236 30.83 -16.69 -8.17
N GLU A 237 29.76 -17.41 -7.81
CA GLU A 237 29.86 -18.57 -6.92
C GLU A 237 30.71 -19.68 -7.55
N VAL A 238 30.49 -19.99 -8.82
CA VAL A 238 31.28 -21.01 -9.57
C VAL A 238 32.72 -20.59 -9.65
N LEU A 239 33.03 -19.35 -9.99
CA LEU A 239 34.40 -18.83 -10.06
C LEU A 239 35.13 -18.96 -8.70
N LEU A 240 34.47 -18.54 -7.62
CA LEU A 240 35.06 -18.57 -6.29
C LEU A 240 35.24 -19.99 -5.77
N ALA A 241 34.30 -20.90 -6.09
CA ALA A 241 34.43 -22.31 -5.76
C ALA A 241 35.58 -22.96 -6.54
N GLY A 242 35.72 -22.66 -7.83
CA GLY A 242 36.81 -23.13 -8.69
C GLY A 242 38.19 -22.67 -8.19
N VAL A 243 38.32 -21.36 -7.91
CA VAL A 243 39.57 -20.81 -7.35
C VAL A 243 39.93 -21.46 -6.02
N SER A 244 38.93 -21.67 -5.14
CA SER A 244 39.17 -22.32 -3.86
C SER A 244 39.66 -23.77 -4.01
N HIS A 245 39.10 -24.49 -4.97
CA HIS A 245 39.53 -25.88 -5.29
C HIS A 245 40.96 -25.89 -5.83
N ASP A 246 41.27 -25.00 -6.78
CA ASP A 246 42.54 -24.95 -7.46
C ASP A 246 43.71 -24.48 -6.54
N LEU A 247 43.38 -23.63 -5.53
CA LEU A 247 44.32 -23.25 -4.50
C LEU A 247 44.57 -24.35 -3.46
N ARG A 248 43.58 -25.19 -3.16
CA ARG A 248 43.75 -26.27 -2.18
C ARG A 248 44.78 -27.33 -2.63
N THR A 249 44.80 -27.64 -3.91
CA THR A 249 45.72 -28.64 -4.47
C THR A 249 47.19 -28.27 -4.27
N PRO A 250 47.70 -27.07 -4.63
CA PRO A 250 49.10 -26.71 -4.37
C PRO A 250 49.40 -26.53 -2.89
N ILE A 251 48.47 -26.07 -2.05
CA ILE A 251 48.65 -25.98 -0.60
C ILE A 251 48.88 -27.39 0.01
N THR A 252 48.05 -28.35 -0.38
CA THR A 252 48.22 -29.76 0.07
C THR A 252 49.54 -30.35 -0.38
N ARG A 253 50.00 -30.02 -1.59
CA ARG A 253 51.31 -30.44 -2.09
C ARG A 253 52.45 -29.82 -1.29
N LEU A 254 52.42 -28.50 -1.07
CA LEU A 254 53.41 -27.80 -0.26
C LEU A 254 53.45 -28.37 1.17
N ARG A 255 52.30 -28.69 1.76
CA ARG A 255 52.25 -29.31 3.07
C ARG A 255 52.96 -30.69 3.09
N LEU A 256 52.71 -31.52 2.09
CA LEU A 256 53.36 -32.80 1.96
C LEU A 256 54.91 -32.64 1.78
N GLU A 257 55.34 -31.69 0.95
CA GLU A 257 56.75 -31.39 0.74
C GLU A 257 57.43 -30.89 2.02
N THR A 258 56.71 -30.02 2.81
CA THR A 258 57.19 -29.53 4.11
C THR A 258 57.36 -30.66 5.13
N GLU A 259 56.37 -31.56 5.20
CA GLU A 259 56.40 -32.72 6.10
C GLU A 259 57.52 -33.75 5.73
N MET A 260 57.91 -33.80 4.45
CA MET A 260 58.95 -34.67 3.94
C MET A 260 60.36 -34.04 3.96
N ALA A 261 60.44 -32.74 4.15
CA ALA A 261 61.71 -32.01 4.13
C ALA A 261 62.44 -32.14 5.49
N ASP A 262 63.76 -32.32 5.43
CA ASP A 262 64.59 -32.34 6.62
C ASP A 262 64.94 -30.86 7.04
N LEU A 263 63.99 -30.24 7.72
CA LEU A 263 64.06 -28.85 8.15
C LEU A 263 64.34 -28.75 9.66
N PRO A 264 64.99 -27.67 10.11
CA PRO A 264 65.03 -27.34 11.54
C PRO A 264 63.63 -27.22 12.13
N GLU A 265 63.45 -27.68 13.37
CA GLU A 265 62.12 -27.80 14.00
C GLU A 265 61.35 -26.46 14.03
N ASP A 266 62.04 -25.34 14.32
CA ASP A 266 61.43 -24.02 14.30
C ASP A 266 60.97 -23.61 12.90
N THR A 267 61.73 -23.95 11.85
CA THR A 267 61.40 -23.64 10.46
C THR A 267 60.23 -24.49 9.98
N HIS A 268 60.27 -25.78 10.32
CA HIS A 268 59.13 -26.70 10.02
C HIS A 268 57.84 -26.24 10.67
N ALA A 269 57.86 -25.91 11.96
CA ALA A 269 56.68 -25.40 12.67
C ALA A 269 56.15 -24.11 12.07
N ALA A 270 57.04 -23.16 11.67
CA ALA A 270 56.63 -21.95 11.02
C ALA A 270 55.95 -22.21 9.65
N MET A 271 56.53 -23.03 8.81
CA MET A 271 55.97 -23.38 7.50
C MET A 271 54.62 -24.11 7.61
N VAL A 272 54.47 -25.04 8.54
CA VAL A 272 53.20 -25.73 8.81
C VAL A 272 52.14 -24.73 9.26
N SER A 273 52.50 -23.81 10.16
CA SER A 273 51.59 -22.76 10.61
C SER A 273 51.12 -21.86 9.45
N ASP A 274 52.04 -21.46 8.54
CA ASP A 274 51.66 -20.66 7.37
C ASP A 274 50.77 -21.41 6.39
N LEU A 275 51.01 -22.70 6.17
CA LEU A 275 50.18 -23.55 5.32
C LEU A 275 48.77 -23.78 5.92
N GLU A 276 48.66 -23.97 7.24
CA GLU A 276 47.39 -24.05 7.94
C GLU A 276 46.60 -22.73 7.84
N GLN A 277 47.29 -21.62 7.93
CA GLN A 277 46.70 -20.30 7.73
C GLN A 277 46.19 -20.12 6.31
N MET A 278 46.98 -20.52 5.28
CA MET A 278 46.51 -20.45 3.87
C MET A 278 45.28 -21.35 3.66
N GLU A 279 45.27 -22.56 4.19
CA GLU A 279 44.14 -23.47 4.10
C GLU A 279 42.89 -22.90 4.77
N MET A 280 43.06 -22.27 5.93
CA MET A 280 41.96 -21.56 6.62
C MET A 280 41.41 -20.43 5.79
N ILE A 281 42.26 -19.59 5.16
CA ILE A 281 41.85 -18.49 4.28
C ILE A 281 41.00 -19.02 3.10
N VAL A 282 41.52 -20.08 2.42
CA VAL A 282 40.82 -20.69 1.27
C VAL A 282 39.49 -21.29 1.69
N ASN A 283 39.40 -21.95 2.84
CA ASN A 283 38.17 -22.53 3.36
C ASN A 283 37.13 -21.42 3.73
N GLN A 284 37.58 -20.34 4.34
CA GLN A 284 36.69 -19.18 4.62
C GLN A 284 36.21 -18.49 3.35
N PHE A 285 37.07 -18.39 2.33
CA PHE A 285 36.73 -17.85 1.02
C PHE A 285 35.71 -18.75 0.32
N ALA A 286 35.91 -20.07 0.29
CA ALA A 286 34.93 -20.99 -0.24
C ALA A 286 33.60 -20.96 0.51
N ALA A 287 33.62 -20.80 1.83
CA ALA A 287 32.43 -20.67 2.65
C ALA A 287 31.68 -19.36 2.40
N TYR A 288 32.41 -18.26 2.14
CA TYR A 288 31.82 -16.98 1.74
C TYR A 288 31.23 -17.07 0.32
N ALA A 289 31.87 -17.77 -0.60
CA ALA A 289 31.39 -17.95 -1.97
C ALA A 289 30.08 -18.72 -2.04
N LYS A 290 29.94 -19.78 -1.24
CA LYS A 290 28.81 -20.70 -1.30
C LYS A 290 27.52 -20.03 -0.81
N ARG A 291 26.57 -19.84 -1.72
CA ARG A 291 25.22 -19.40 -1.40
C ARG A 291 24.34 -20.62 -1.11
N SER A 292 23.72 -20.66 0.03
CA SER A 292 22.69 -21.69 0.24
C SER A 292 21.41 -21.27 -0.47
N THR A 293 21.00 -22.05 -1.46
CA THR A 293 19.70 -21.89 -2.16
C THR A 293 18.58 -22.64 -1.44
N GLN A 294 18.90 -23.34 -0.37
CA GLN A 294 17.93 -24.13 0.39
C GLN A 294 16.94 -23.22 1.14
N PRO A 295 15.68 -23.63 1.31
CA PRO A 295 14.69 -22.85 2.03
C PRO A 295 15.10 -22.62 3.48
N LEU A 296 14.62 -21.54 4.07
CA LEU A 296 14.77 -21.28 5.50
C LEU A 296 13.83 -22.22 6.27
N GLU A 297 14.35 -22.81 7.35
CA GLU A 297 13.64 -23.77 8.19
C GLU A 297 13.47 -23.22 9.60
N ARG A 298 12.63 -23.89 10.40
CA ARG A 298 12.51 -23.64 11.83
C ARG A 298 13.75 -24.20 12.54
N VAL A 299 14.63 -23.34 13.02
CA VAL A 299 15.87 -23.73 13.72
C VAL A 299 15.89 -23.14 15.12
N SER A 300 16.29 -23.95 16.10
CA SER A 300 16.53 -23.49 17.47
C SER A 300 17.85 -22.71 17.54
N LEU A 301 17.78 -21.40 17.75
CA LEU A 301 18.95 -20.56 17.99
C LEU A 301 19.62 -20.92 19.32
N SER A 302 18.82 -21.23 20.34
CA SER A 302 19.28 -21.63 21.68
C SER A 302 20.14 -22.88 21.62
N ASP A 303 19.62 -23.94 20.97
CA ASP A 303 20.35 -25.22 20.87
C ASP A 303 21.62 -25.08 20.03
N THR A 304 21.54 -24.29 18.93
CA THR A 304 22.69 -24.02 18.05
C THR A 304 23.84 -23.38 18.84
N VAL A 305 23.55 -22.38 19.67
CA VAL A 305 24.58 -21.72 20.51
C VAL A 305 25.13 -22.65 21.56
N LEU A 306 24.27 -23.32 22.31
CA LEU A 306 24.70 -24.27 23.37
C LEU A 306 25.52 -25.44 22.82
N GLN A 307 25.07 -26.00 21.68
CA GLN A 307 25.77 -27.08 21.01
C GLN A 307 27.18 -26.68 20.54
N TYR A 308 27.30 -25.45 19.97
CA TYR A 308 28.60 -24.95 19.54
C TYR A 308 29.54 -24.73 20.72
N ILE A 309 29.12 -24.09 21.80
CA ILE A 309 29.92 -23.85 22.99
C ILE A 309 30.46 -25.18 23.55
N LYS A 310 29.58 -26.17 23.65
CA LYS A 310 29.97 -27.52 24.13
C LYS A 310 30.89 -28.24 23.17
N THR A 311 30.62 -28.23 21.87
CA THR A 311 31.45 -28.97 20.88
C THR A 311 32.82 -28.33 20.70
N ALA A 312 32.90 -27.01 20.71
CA ALA A 312 34.16 -26.27 20.61
C ALA A 312 34.89 -26.17 21.97
N ARG A 313 34.34 -26.77 23.03
CA ARG A 313 34.91 -26.75 24.39
C ARG A 313 35.22 -25.35 24.91
N VAL A 314 34.43 -24.35 24.52
CA VAL A 314 34.63 -22.94 24.91
C VAL A 314 34.51 -22.77 26.43
N ASP A 315 33.65 -23.58 27.05
CA ASP A 315 33.36 -23.57 28.49
C ASP A 315 34.47 -24.28 29.34
N THR A 316 35.31 -25.04 28.69
CA THR A 316 36.38 -25.82 29.36
C THR A 316 37.81 -25.39 28.93
N ASP A 317 37.92 -24.41 28.03
CA ASP A 317 39.23 -23.88 27.58
C ASP A 317 39.82 -23.00 28.71
N PRO A 318 41.04 -23.32 29.22
CA PRO A 318 41.70 -22.55 30.27
C PRO A 318 41.96 -21.08 29.90
N GLY A 319 42.08 -20.79 28.60
CA GLY A 319 42.26 -19.43 28.10
C GLY A 319 40.98 -18.64 27.91
N VAL A 320 39.80 -19.22 28.25
CA VAL A 320 38.50 -18.60 28.10
C VAL A 320 37.78 -18.55 29.46
N LYS A 321 37.39 -17.37 29.88
CA LYS A 321 36.52 -17.15 31.03
C LYS A 321 35.15 -16.79 30.54
N LEU A 322 34.21 -17.70 30.62
CA LEU A 322 32.82 -17.48 30.25
C LEU A 322 32.12 -16.69 31.39
N GLU A 323 32.08 -15.34 31.25
CA GLU A 323 31.52 -14.44 32.27
C GLU A 323 30.02 -14.59 32.38
N LYS A 324 29.35 -14.77 31.25
CA LYS A 324 27.90 -14.93 31.19
C LYS A 324 27.50 -15.87 30.07
N LEU A 325 26.71 -16.90 30.40
CA LEU A 325 25.98 -17.72 29.44
C LEU A 325 24.50 -17.69 29.80
N ASP A 326 23.75 -16.83 29.13
CA ASP A 326 22.34 -16.55 29.41
C ASP A 326 21.50 -16.84 28.17
N VAL A 327 21.15 -18.09 27.99
CA VAL A 327 20.44 -18.60 26.81
C VAL A 327 19.02 -18.97 27.19
N GLU A 328 18.05 -18.17 26.74
CA GLU A 328 16.63 -18.46 26.88
C GLU A 328 16.29 -19.72 26.07
N PRO A 329 15.60 -20.73 26.63
CA PRO A 329 15.26 -21.96 25.93
C PRO A 329 14.21 -21.71 24.83
N ASP A 330 14.16 -22.61 23.86
CA ASP A 330 13.13 -22.66 22.82
C ASP A 330 13.01 -21.40 21.95
N VAL A 331 14.10 -20.68 21.70
CA VAL A 331 14.13 -19.54 20.79
C VAL A 331 14.31 -20.05 19.36
N TYR A 332 13.21 -20.06 18.58
CA TYR A 332 13.21 -20.51 17.19
C TYR A 332 13.22 -19.36 16.20
N VAL A 333 14.03 -19.48 15.15
CA VAL A 333 14.18 -18.51 14.07
C VAL A 333 14.00 -19.19 12.70
N SER A 334 13.69 -18.39 11.68
CA SER A 334 13.72 -18.83 10.28
C SER A 334 15.13 -18.69 9.75
N ALA A 335 15.87 -19.79 9.67
CA ALA A 335 17.26 -19.82 9.22
C ALA A 335 17.62 -21.15 8.56
N HIS A 336 18.79 -21.21 7.94
CA HIS A 336 19.36 -22.50 7.52
C HIS A 336 20.27 -23.04 8.64
N PRO A 337 20.16 -24.32 9.08
CA PRO A 337 20.89 -24.86 10.23
C PRO A 337 22.41 -24.66 10.16
N LEU A 338 23.02 -25.01 9.02
CA LEU A 338 24.46 -24.84 8.82
C LEU A 338 24.90 -23.37 8.78
N GLU A 339 24.07 -22.46 8.24
CA GLU A 339 24.39 -21.04 8.22
C GLU A 339 24.33 -20.45 9.61
N LEU A 340 23.30 -20.81 10.40
CA LEU A 340 23.18 -20.35 11.77
C LEU A 340 24.35 -20.82 12.64
N SER A 341 24.79 -22.09 12.48
CA SER A 341 25.98 -22.60 13.14
C SER A 341 27.24 -21.83 12.74
N ARG A 342 27.38 -21.44 11.47
CA ARG A 342 28.49 -20.59 11.00
C ARG A 342 28.47 -19.18 11.60
N VAL A 343 27.29 -18.60 11.83
CA VAL A 343 27.17 -17.31 12.52
C VAL A 343 27.77 -17.42 13.90
N VAL A 344 27.34 -18.42 14.69
CA VAL A 344 27.84 -18.64 16.05
C VAL A 344 29.35 -18.89 16.04
N GLN A 345 29.83 -19.75 15.14
CA GLN A 345 31.25 -20.04 14.95
C GLN A 345 32.07 -18.78 14.67
N ASN A 346 31.63 -17.94 13.70
CA ASN A 346 32.39 -16.74 13.35
C ASN A 346 32.43 -15.73 14.51
N LEU A 347 31.35 -15.59 15.26
CA LEU A 347 31.32 -14.68 16.41
C LEU A 347 32.27 -15.15 17.52
N ILE A 348 32.21 -16.41 17.89
CA ILE A 348 33.05 -16.94 18.96
C ILE A 348 34.52 -16.98 18.52
N THR A 349 34.81 -17.40 17.29
CA THR A 349 36.19 -17.37 16.76
C THR A 349 36.74 -15.95 16.67
N ASN A 350 35.91 -14.97 16.34
CA ASN A 350 36.31 -13.56 16.37
C ASN A 350 36.67 -13.13 17.80
N ALA A 351 35.82 -13.46 18.78
CA ALA A 351 36.13 -13.17 20.18
C ALA A 351 37.42 -13.87 20.65
N GLN A 352 37.64 -15.14 20.29
CA GLN A 352 38.88 -15.85 20.64
C GLN A 352 40.16 -15.21 20.06
N ARG A 353 40.04 -14.61 18.86
CA ARG A 353 41.16 -13.98 18.15
C ARG A 353 41.48 -12.56 18.59
N TYR A 354 40.44 -11.78 18.82
CA TYR A 354 40.54 -10.31 19.03
C TYR A 354 40.06 -9.87 20.41
N GLY A 355 39.34 -10.73 21.13
CA GLY A 355 38.67 -10.40 22.37
C GLY A 355 39.49 -10.72 23.64
N ARG A 356 40.78 -11.13 23.51
CA ARG A 356 41.63 -11.35 24.69
C ARG A 356 42.00 -10.02 25.33
N SER A 357 41.91 -9.97 26.64
CA SER A 357 42.32 -8.85 27.45
C SER A 357 43.81 -8.83 27.72
N ASN A 358 44.30 -7.85 28.46
CA ASN A 358 45.75 -7.69 28.73
C ASN A 358 46.35 -8.85 29.57
N ASP A 359 45.51 -9.65 30.22
CA ASP A 359 45.93 -10.87 30.98
C ASP A 359 45.97 -12.12 30.09
N ASP A 360 45.83 -11.98 28.77
CA ASP A 360 45.76 -13.03 27.75
C ASP A 360 44.58 -14.01 27.95
N VAL A 361 43.57 -13.61 28.72
CA VAL A 361 42.32 -14.36 28.94
C VAL A 361 41.22 -13.76 28.11
N LEU A 362 40.41 -14.58 27.46
CA LEU A 362 39.20 -14.18 26.79
C LEU A 362 38.04 -14.10 27.80
N HIS A 363 37.57 -12.92 28.11
CA HIS A 363 36.33 -12.71 28.86
C HIS A 363 35.15 -12.67 27.92
N LEU A 364 34.37 -13.73 27.84
CA LEU A 364 33.30 -13.92 26.86
C LEU A 364 31.94 -13.93 27.54
N SER A 365 31.01 -13.17 26.98
CA SER A 365 29.60 -13.19 27.37
C SER A 365 28.73 -13.53 26.17
N VAL A 366 27.87 -14.54 26.30
CA VAL A 366 26.95 -14.98 25.27
C VAL A 366 25.53 -14.98 25.82
N SER A 367 24.62 -14.34 25.10
CA SER A 367 23.20 -14.35 25.49
C SER A 367 22.27 -14.49 24.30
N VAL A 368 21.16 -15.19 24.52
CA VAL A 368 20.06 -15.37 23.55
C VAL A 368 18.74 -15.07 24.25
N HIS A 369 18.00 -14.09 23.75
CA HIS A 369 16.72 -13.70 24.31
C HIS A 369 15.66 -13.44 23.26
N ARG A 370 14.40 -13.64 23.61
CA ARG A 370 13.27 -13.15 22.81
C ARG A 370 13.02 -11.68 23.10
N LYS A 371 12.88 -10.86 22.05
CA LYS A 371 12.44 -9.47 22.15
C LYS A 371 11.27 -9.22 21.22
N LYS A 372 10.05 -9.20 21.77
CA LYS A 372 8.78 -8.99 21.01
C LYS A 372 8.63 -9.98 19.85
N HIS A 373 9.09 -9.63 18.66
CA HIS A 373 8.96 -10.41 17.43
C HIS A 373 10.30 -10.89 16.87
N THR A 374 11.40 -10.69 17.60
CA THR A 374 12.76 -11.05 17.17
C THR A 374 13.47 -11.85 18.25
N ALA A 375 14.37 -12.75 17.84
CA ALA A 375 15.41 -13.31 18.66
C ALA A 375 16.62 -12.36 18.66
N LEU A 376 17.23 -12.15 19.79
CA LEU A 376 18.45 -11.37 19.96
C LEU A 376 19.57 -12.31 20.44
N LEU A 377 20.60 -12.50 19.60
CA LEU A 377 21.87 -13.10 19.99
C LEU A 377 22.89 -12.01 20.25
N VAL A 378 23.53 -12.04 21.39
CA VAL A 378 24.60 -11.09 21.76
C VAL A 378 25.84 -11.87 22.13
N VAL A 379 26.96 -11.53 21.51
CA VAL A 379 28.28 -12.04 21.86
C VAL A 379 29.15 -10.82 22.18
N ALA A 380 29.69 -10.78 23.39
CA ALA A 380 30.51 -9.68 23.88
C ALA A 380 31.85 -10.18 24.44
N ASP A 381 32.91 -9.51 24.05
CA ASP A 381 34.26 -9.71 24.59
C ASP A 381 34.76 -8.48 25.36
N GLN A 382 35.89 -8.61 26.03
CA GLN A 382 36.59 -7.53 26.75
C GLN A 382 37.99 -7.27 26.18
N GLY A 383 38.16 -7.50 24.86
CA GLY A 383 39.41 -7.25 24.17
C GLY A 383 39.70 -5.76 23.90
N GLN A 384 40.53 -5.48 22.91
CA GLN A 384 40.88 -4.10 22.53
C GLN A 384 39.72 -3.29 22.00
N GLY A 385 38.62 -3.97 21.58
CA GLY A 385 37.46 -3.35 20.98
C GLY A 385 37.68 -2.90 19.54
N LEU A 386 36.73 -2.06 19.07
CA LEU A 386 36.72 -1.52 17.72
C LEU A 386 36.36 -0.02 17.78
N ASP A 387 37.04 0.83 17.00
CA ASP A 387 36.53 2.20 16.78
C ASP A 387 35.22 2.11 15.98
N MET A 388 34.14 2.64 16.55
CA MET A 388 32.82 2.60 15.93
C MET A 388 32.74 3.33 14.58
N LYS A 389 33.70 4.22 14.28
CA LYS A 389 33.84 4.81 12.94
C LYS A 389 34.22 3.80 11.87
N GLU A 390 34.82 2.69 12.27
CA GLU A 390 35.21 1.59 11.38
C GLU A 390 34.14 0.49 11.30
N ALA A 391 33.06 0.57 12.05
CA ALA A 391 32.03 -0.46 12.13
C ALA A 391 31.49 -0.86 10.74
N ASP A 392 31.14 0.12 9.90
CA ASP A 392 30.67 -0.14 8.53
C ASP A 392 31.77 -0.74 7.63
N ARG A 393 33.03 -0.43 7.90
CA ARG A 393 34.16 -0.94 7.14
C ARG A 393 34.43 -2.41 7.45
N VAL A 394 34.47 -2.77 8.73
CA VAL A 394 34.77 -4.16 9.16
C VAL A 394 33.62 -5.14 8.83
N MET A 395 32.44 -4.64 8.50
CA MET A 395 31.34 -5.45 7.99
C MET A 395 31.49 -5.77 6.48
N ARG A 396 32.42 -5.10 5.77
CA ARG A 396 32.69 -5.41 4.36
C ARG A 396 33.63 -6.59 4.23
N PRO A 397 33.48 -7.43 3.19
CA PRO A 397 34.38 -8.55 2.94
C PRO A 397 35.84 -8.08 2.76
N PHE A 398 36.78 -8.79 3.36
CA PHE A 398 38.24 -8.53 3.31
C PHE A 398 38.70 -7.24 3.99
N GLU A 399 37.81 -6.50 4.62
CA GLU A 399 38.17 -5.33 5.39
C GLU A 399 38.51 -5.69 6.85
N ARG A 400 39.53 -5.04 7.40
CA ARG A 400 39.99 -5.26 8.78
C ARG A 400 40.12 -3.92 9.49
N GLY A 401 39.76 -3.87 10.76
CA GLY A 401 40.02 -2.71 11.61
C GLY A 401 41.53 -2.43 11.78
N ASP A 402 41.90 -1.22 12.02
CA ASP A 402 43.33 -0.83 12.11
C ASP A 402 44.05 -1.52 13.28
N ALA A 403 43.37 -1.75 14.39
CA ALA A 403 43.91 -2.51 15.53
C ALA A 403 44.20 -3.99 15.18
N ALA A 404 43.50 -4.58 14.22
CA ALA A 404 43.72 -5.94 13.76
C ALA A 404 44.80 -6.09 12.70
N ARG A 405 45.41 -4.99 12.21
CA ARG A 405 46.52 -5.02 11.23
C ARG A 405 47.87 -5.33 11.85
N THR A 406 48.04 -5.15 13.15
CA THR A 406 49.35 -5.16 13.84
C THR A 406 49.71 -6.47 14.55
N GLY A 407 49.16 -7.65 14.17
CA GLY A 407 49.72 -8.85 14.72
C GLY A 407 48.83 -10.13 14.70
N VAL A 408 47.56 -10.01 14.57
CA VAL A 408 46.65 -11.19 14.56
C VAL A 408 46.22 -11.52 13.13
N SER A 409 46.54 -12.75 12.69
CA SER A 409 46.13 -13.23 11.37
C SER A 409 44.60 -13.39 11.25
N GLY A 410 43.99 -12.76 10.23
CA GLY A 410 42.55 -12.89 9.97
C GLY A 410 42.19 -12.45 8.55
N THR A 411 41.16 -13.04 7.95
CA THR A 411 40.74 -12.83 6.56
C THR A 411 39.85 -11.60 6.34
N GLY A 412 39.29 -11.03 7.39
CA GLY A 412 38.28 -9.96 7.27
C GLY A 412 36.93 -10.48 6.70
N LEU A 413 36.67 -11.78 6.71
CA LEU A 413 35.43 -12.37 6.19
C LEU A 413 34.41 -12.71 7.29
N GLY A 414 34.82 -12.88 8.54
CA GLY A 414 33.96 -13.40 9.60
C GLY A 414 32.69 -12.57 9.81
N LEU A 415 32.83 -11.26 10.03
CA LEU A 415 31.68 -10.36 10.24
C LEU A 415 30.84 -10.16 8.96
N ALA A 416 31.49 -10.15 7.79
CA ALA A 416 30.77 -10.10 6.51
C ALA A 416 29.89 -11.33 6.26
N ILE A 417 30.37 -12.54 6.67
CA ILE A 417 29.57 -13.78 6.65
C ILE A 417 28.37 -13.65 7.61
N VAL A 418 28.60 -13.13 8.80
CA VAL A 418 27.56 -12.94 9.81
C VAL A 418 26.49 -11.98 9.30
N ASP A 419 26.86 -10.81 8.77
CA ASP A 419 25.90 -9.84 8.21
C ASP A 419 25.09 -10.43 7.05
N ARG A 420 25.75 -11.13 6.12
CA ARG A 420 25.09 -11.75 4.99
C ARG A 420 24.04 -12.80 5.42
N ILE A 421 24.39 -13.67 6.37
CA ILE A 421 23.48 -14.72 6.87
C ILE A 421 22.32 -14.06 7.67
N ALA A 422 22.62 -13.08 8.49
CA ALA A 422 21.59 -12.34 9.22
C ALA A 422 20.58 -11.68 8.28
N ARG A 423 21.05 -10.96 7.24
CA ARG A 423 20.20 -10.32 6.21
C ARG A 423 19.33 -11.34 5.47
N ARG A 424 19.89 -12.50 5.12
CA ARG A 424 19.13 -13.59 4.49
C ARG A 424 17.99 -14.09 5.37
N SER A 425 18.21 -14.15 6.68
CA SER A 425 17.19 -14.48 7.69
C SER A 425 16.31 -13.27 8.05
N SER A 426 16.29 -12.21 7.23
CA SER A 426 15.57 -10.96 7.49
C SER A 426 15.94 -10.28 8.82
N GLY A 427 17.16 -10.51 9.28
CA GLY A 427 17.75 -9.96 10.50
C GLY A 427 18.66 -8.76 10.24
N THR A 428 19.24 -8.26 11.33
CA THR A 428 20.23 -7.17 11.33
C THR A 428 21.36 -7.49 12.29
N VAL A 429 22.54 -6.94 11.99
CA VAL A 429 23.73 -7.02 12.84
C VAL A 429 24.09 -5.63 13.28
N ASP A 430 24.32 -5.46 14.58
CA ASP A 430 24.77 -4.20 15.18
C ASP A 430 26.04 -4.44 15.97
N LEU A 431 26.98 -3.53 15.84
CA LEU A 431 28.23 -3.50 16.60
C LEU A 431 28.15 -2.40 17.66
N SER A 432 28.67 -2.67 18.86
CA SER A 432 28.76 -1.70 19.94
C SER A 432 29.97 -1.99 20.83
N THR A 433 30.39 -1.02 21.59
CA THR A 433 31.48 -1.21 22.56
C THR A 433 31.01 -1.92 23.81
N THR A 434 31.83 -2.81 24.35
CA THR A 434 31.64 -3.45 25.67
C THR A 434 32.29 -2.57 26.74
N ALA A 435 31.64 -2.42 27.90
CA ALA A 435 32.27 -1.71 29.04
C ALA A 435 33.14 -2.68 29.87
N PRO A 436 34.36 -2.30 30.31
CA PRO A 436 35.00 -0.99 30.12
C PRO A 436 35.65 -0.83 28.73
N HIS A 437 35.97 -1.91 28.04
CA HIS A 437 36.48 -1.99 26.67
C HIS A 437 36.14 -3.36 26.07
N GLY A 438 36.13 -3.46 24.74
CA GLY A 438 35.78 -4.69 24.01
C GLY A 438 34.75 -4.44 22.91
N LEU A 439 34.35 -5.51 22.25
CA LEU A 439 33.37 -5.51 21.18
C LEU A 439 32.13 -6.33 21.56
N THR A 440 30.96 -5.73 21.38
CA THR A 440 29.69 -6.43 21.46
C THR A 440 29.06 -6.50 20.07
N VAL A 441 28.82 -7.75 19.61
CA VAL A 441 28.08 -8.02 18.38
C VAL A 441 26.68 -8.49 18.72
N SER A 442 25.68 -7.77 18.25
CA SER A 442 24.27 -8.06 18.47
C SER A 442 23.59 -8.42 17.17
N ILE A 443 22.95 -9.59 17.10
CA ILE A 443 22.21 -10.05 15.93
C ILE A 443 20.74 -10.16 16.29
N ARG A 444 19.89 -9.51 15.49
CA ARG A 444 18.44 -9.63 15.60
C ARG A 444 17.91 -10.40 14.41
N ILE A 445 17.19 -11.50 14.67
CA ILE A 445 16.55 -12.34 13.64
C ILE A 445 15.07 -12.45 14.00
N PRO A 446 14.13 -12.32 13.03
CA PRO A 446 12.72 -12.55 13.30
C PRO A 446 12.47 -13.93 13.89
N LEU A 447 11.62 -14.01 14.94
CA LEU A 447 11.15 -15.28 15.48
C LEU A 447 10.37 -16.05 14.42
N PHE A 448 10.51 -17.37 14.43
CA PHE A 448 9.71 -18.24 13.57
C PHE A 448 8.23 -18.08 13.90
N ASN A 449 7.41 -17.83 12.90
CA ASN A 449 5.97 -17.64 13.03
C ASN A 449 5.25 -18.76 12.26
N GLU A 450 4.69 -19.72 13.00
CA GLU A 450 3.99 -20.88 12.42
C GLU A 450 2.83 -20.46 11.49
N LYS A 451 2.04 -19.45 11.88
CA LYS A 451 0.91 -18.95 11.07
C LYS A 451 1.35 -18.37 9.72
N LYS A 452 2.51 -17.74 9.69
CA LYS A 452 3.05 -17.17 8.45
C LYS A 452 3.62 -18.25 7.55
N ALA A 453 4.29 -19.24 8.13
CA ALA A 453 4.86 -20.38 7.40
C ALA A 453 3.76 -21.26 6.79
N GLU A 454 2.66 -21.51 7.50
CA GLU A 454 1.49 -22.23 7.00
C GLU A 454 0.80 -21.49 5.85
N THR A 455 0.69 -20.16 5.96
CA THR A 455 0.07 -19.31 4.91
C THR A 455 0.92 -19.29 3.64
N GLU A 456 2.25 -19.15 3.77
CA GLU A 456 3.19 -19.20 2.64
C GLU A 456 3.26 -20.61 2.01
N ALA A 457 3.19 -21.66 2.79
CA ALA A 457 3.14 -23.04 2.30
C ALA A 457 1.82 -23.34 1.55
N ALA A 458 0.69 -22.86 2.07
CA ALA A 458 -0.63 -23.00 1.41
C ALA A 458 -0.71 -22.19 0.10
N GLU A 459 -0.15 -20.99 0.06
CA GLU A 459 -0.06 -20.17 -1.17
C GLU A 459 0.82 -20.82 -2.24
N ASN A 460 1.93 -21.40 -1.85
CA ASN A 460 2.84 -22.10 -2.77
C ASN A 460 2.26 -23.44 -3.27
N ALA A 461 1.54 -24.17 -2.44
CA ALA A 461 0.85 -25.38 -2.83
C ALA A 461 -0.31 -25.09 -3.81
N GLY A 462 -1.03 -23.99 -3.63
CA GLY A 462 -2.10 -23.56 -4.54
C GLY A 462 -1.60 -23.07 -5.91
N LYS A 463 -0.36 -22.59 -5.99
CA LYS A 463 0.25 -22.13 -7.25
C LYS A 463 0.89 -23.27 -8.07
N ASN A 464 1.25 -24.38 -7.44
CA ASN A 464 1.84 -25.55 -8.09
C ASN A 464 0.84 -26.67 -8.44
N ALA A 465 -0.46 -26.46 -8.24
CA ALA A 465 -1.47 -27.40 -8.72
C ALA A 465 -1.51 -27.34 -10.25
N PRO A 466 -1.27 -28.48 -10.97
CA PRO A 466 -1.37 -28.48 -12.42
C PRO A 466 -2.82 -28.14 -12.80
N SER A 467 -2.98 -27.11 -13.65
CA SER A 467 -4.25 -26.81 -14.31
C SER A 467 -4.66 -28.05 -15.11
N VAL A 468 -5.52 -28.87 -14.57
CA VAL A 468 -6.20 -29.93 -15.34
C VAL A 468 -7.18 -29.20 -16.22
N ALA A 469 -6.79 -28.98 -17.48
CA ALA A 469 -7.69 -28.57 -18.54
C ALA A 469 -8.67 -29.71 -18.78
N ILE A 470 -9.96 -29.47 -18.53
CA ILE A 470 -11.09 -30.22 -19.05
C ILE A 470 -11.57 -29.55 -20.33
#